data_d2c1ad9d581a849736dc79065a3aac8d
#
_entry.id   d2c1ad9d581a849736dc79065a3aac8d
#
_cell.length_a   1.000
_cell.length_b   1.000
_cell.length_c   1.000
_cell.angle_alpha   90.00
_cell.angle_beta   90.00
_cell.angle_gamma   90.00
#
_symmetry.space_group_name_H-M   'P 1'
#
loop_
_entity.id
_entity.type
_entity.pdbx_description
1 polymer ?
#
loop_
_entity_poly.entity_id
_entity_poly.type
_entity_poly.pdbx_seq_one_letter_code
_entity_poly.pdbx_strand_id
1 'polypeptide(L)'
;MVVIASLFLPSTLDLADRFDDPSFFEQSRHYVDADPAVVADIAERMGRPADVRHWLTIAAENGDTDAMLQLIEEYDHGDLQRCWTWVYLSQLVGTDLSQDAHYAINEDGSDYDDDVGGPLYVAGRDGVDLAPLAPGQDAIAKLAAHRLFKQIEQNVR
;
A
#
# COMPACT_ATOMS: atom_id res chain seq x y z
N MET A 1 2.27 30.22 -3.40
CA MET A 1 3.31 29.25 -3.00
C MET A 1 2.92 27.82 -3.30
N VAL A 2 1.70 27.46 -3.00
CA VAL A 2 1.20 26.12 -3.22
C VAL A 2 1.25 25.69 -4.70
N VAL A 3 1.00 26.60 -5.60
CA VAL A 3 1.01 26.35 -7.06
C VAL A 3 2.39 25.86 -7.53
N ILE A 4 3.43 26.40 -6.94
CA ILE A 4 4.81 26.00 -7.27
C ILE A 4 5.03 24.52 -6.88
N ALA A 5 4.42 24.09 -5.79
CA ALA A 5 4.56 22.73 -5.31
C ALA A 5 4.05 21.71 -6.33
N SER A 6 2.96 22.00 -7.05
CA SER A 6 2.40 21.06 -8.03
C SER A 6 3.28 20.90 -9.27
N LEU A 7 4.09 21.89 -9.61
CA LEU A 7 4.98 21.84 -10.77
C LEU A 7 6.27 21.05 -10.49
N PHE A 8 6.70 21.03 -9.24
CA PHE A 8 7.96 20.41 -8.82
C PHE A 8 7.72 19.39 -7.73
N LEU A 9 6.92 18.40 -8.04
CA LEU A 9 6.44 17.41 -7.08
C LEU A 9 7.54 16.77 -6.25
N PRO A 10 8.65 16.23 -6.83
CA PRO A 10 9.74 15.69 -6.00
C PRO A 10 10.35 16.71 -5.06
N SER A 11 10.53 17.96 -5.55
CA SER A 11 11.06 19.05 -4.72
C SER A 11 10.09 19.44 -3.62
N THR A 12 8.78 19.33 -3.85
CA THR A 12 7.75 19.60 -2.86
C THR A 12 7.80 18.58 -1.74
N LEU A 13 7.98 17.29 -2.07
CA LEU A 13 8.14 16.22 -1.09
C LEU A 13 9.42 16.43 -0.27
N ASP A 14 10.52 16.83 -0.92
CA ASP A 14 11.76 17.16 -0.24
C ASP A 14 11.60 18.33 0.73
N LEU A 15 10.81 19.34 0.36
CA LEU A 15 10.52 20.48 1.22
C LEU A 15 9.77 20.07 2.48
N ALA A 16 8.75 19.22 2.33
CA ALA A 16 7.99 18.72 3.46
C ALA A 16 8.87 17.93 4.43
N ASP A 17 9.70 17.04 3.88
CA ASP A 17 10.62 16.23 4.66
C ASP A 17 11.68 17.08 5.36
N ARG A 18 12.21 18.09 4.67
CA ARG A 18 13.30 18.92 5.16
C ARG A 18 12.86 19.97 6.18
N PHE A 19 11.69 20.58 5.97
CA PHE A 19 11.22 21.68 6.81
C PHE A 19 10.14 21.27 7.81
N ASP A 20 9.72 20.01 7.78
CA ASP A 20 8.69 19.49 8.70
C ASP A 20 7.44 20.38 8.71
N ASP A 21 6.94 20.70 7.51
CA ASP A 21 5.77 21.55 7.35
C ASP A 21 4.47 20.75 7.49
N PRO A 22 3.71 20.90 8.59
CA PRO A 22 2.48 20.13 8.79
C PRO A 22 1.40 20.42 7.75
N SER A 23 1.40 21.62 7.17
CA SER A 23 0.37 22.00 6.19
C SER A 23 0.59 21.35 4.83
N PHE A 24 1.79 20.82 4.57
CA PHE A 24 2.12 20.19 3.29
C PHE A 24 1.16 19.06 2.94
N PHE A 25 0.85 18.19 3.90
CA PHE A 25 0.02 17.02 3.64
C PHE A 25 -1.42 17.39 3.29
N GLU A 26 -1.95 18.46 3.87
CA GLU A 26 -3.26 18.98 3.48
C GLU A 26 -3.25 19.52 2.05
N GLN A 27 -2.21 20.26 1.69
CA GLN A 27 -2.03 20.79 0.35
C GLN A 27 -1.85 19.68 -0.67
N SER A 28 -1.01 18.69 -0.35
CA SER A 28 -0.69 17.57 -1.25
C SER A 28 -1.89 16.70 -1.59
N ARG A 29 -2.89 16.67 -0.74
CA ARG A 29 -4.13 15.91 -1.00
C ARG A 29 -4.85 16.37 -2.26
N HIS A 30 -4.61 17.58 -2.69
CA HIS A 30 -5.22 18.17 -3.87
C HIS A 30 -4.38 17.98 -5.15
N TYR A 31 -3.17 17.44 -5.03
CA TYR A 31 -2.27 17.26 -6.16
C TYR A 31 -2.24 15.79 -6.59
N VAL A 32 -2.67 15.57 -7.81
CA VAL A 32 -2.90 14.21 -8.34
C VAL A 32 -1.59 13.50 -8.68
N ASP A 33 -0.54 14.25 -8.94
CA ASP A 33 0.71 13.71 -9.47
C ASP A 33 1.63 13.13 -8.40
N ALA A 34 1.29 13.31 -7.12
CA ALA A 34 2.09 12.74 -6.04
C ALA A 34 1.89 11.22 -5.98
N ASP A 35 2.97 10.47 -5.92
CA ASP A 35 2.90 9.04 -5.63
C ASP A 35 2.46 8.84 -4.19
N PRO A 36 1.26 8.28 -3.94
CA PRO A 36 0.74 8.16 -2.58
C PRO A 36 1.63 7.33 -1.65
N ALA A 37 2.29 6.30 -2.17
CA ALA A 37 3.18 5.47 -1.36
C ALA A 37 4.40 6.26 -0.88
N VAL A 38 4.95 7.13 -1.72
CA VAL A 38 6.08 7.99 -1.36
C VAL A 38 5.65 9.00 -0.30
N VAL A 39 4.48 9.61 -0.46
CA VAL A 39 3.96 10.57 0.53
C VAL A 39 3.71 9.87 1.88
N ALA A 40 3.18 8.66 1.86
CA ALA A 40 3.00 7.87 3.07
C ALA A 40 4.33 7.60 3.79
N ASP A 41 5.37 7.25 3.05
CA ASP A 41 6.71 7.02 3.60
C ASP A 41 7.28 8.27 4.26
N ILE A 42 7.13 9.42 3.62
CA ILE A 42 7.56 10.70 4.20
C ILE A 42 6.77 11.00 5.48
N ALA A 43 5.46 10.79 5.46
CA ALA A 43 4.61 11.00 6.64
C ALA A 43 5.04 10.08 7.80
N GLU A 44 5.43 8.84 7.50
CA GLU A 44 5.92 7.90 8.51
C GLU A 44 7.22 8.42 9.14
N ARG A 45 8.18 8.85 8.33
CA ARG A 45 9.43 9.41 8.83
C ARG A 45 9.22 10.66 9.67
N MET A 46 8.16 11.41 9.41
CA MET A 46 7.81 12.62 10.17
C MET A 46 6.93 12.33 11.38
N GLY A 47 6.58 11.08 11.64
CA GLY A 47 5.77 10.71 12.79
C GLY A 47 4.31 11.18 12.70
N ARG A 48 3.70 11.12 11.52
CA ARG A 48 2.33 11.60 11.25
C ARG A 48 1.41 10.43 10.89
N PRO A 49 0.98 9.60 11.85
CA PRO A 49 0.26 8.35 11.56
C PRO A 49 -1.08 8.53 10.84
N ALA A 50 -1.81 9.61 11.12
CA ALA A 50 -3.07 9.89 10.43
C ALA A 50 -2.84 10.15 8.94
N ASP A 51 -1.76 10.84 8.59
CA ASP A 51 -1.39 11.11 7.20
C ASP A 51 -0.83 9.85 6.54
N VAL A 52 -0.08 9.04 7.25
CA VAL A 52 0.38 7.73 6.75
C VAL A 52 -0.82 6.89 6.32
N ARG A 53 -1.79 6.71 7.21
CA ARG A 53 -3.01 5.94 6.92
C ARG A 53 -3.76 6.50 5.71
N HIS A 54 -3.91 7.81 5.65
CA HIS A 54 -4.60 8.48 4.54
C HIS A 54 -3.94 8.18 3.21
N TRP A 55 -2.62 8.35 3.11
CA TRP A 55 -1.90 8.17 1.86
C TRP A 55 -1.72 6.70 1.49
N LEU A 56 -1.56 5.81 2.47
CA LEU A 56 -1.59 4.36 2.22
C LEU A 56 -2.96 3.94 1.67
N THR A 57 -4.04 4.51 2.19
CA THR A 57 -5.38 4.22 1.69
C THR A 57 -5.51 4.62 0.22
N ILE A 58 -5.02 5.80 -0.16
CA ILE A 58 -5.02 6.23 -1.56
C ILE A 58 -4.19 5.27 -2.42
N ALA A 59 -3.00 4.89 -1.96
CA ALA A 59 -2.14 3.95 -2.68
C ALA A 59 -2.83 2.59 -2.86
N ALA A 60 -3.44 2.07 -1.80
CA ALA A 60 -4.16 0.80 -1.83
C ALA A 60 -5.36 0.86 -2.78
N GLU A 61 -6.11 1.95 -2.76
CA GLU A 61 -7.24 2.14 -3.67
C GLU A 61 -6.80 2.23 -5.14
N ASN A 62 -5.55 2.56 -5.39
CA ASN A 62 -4.93 2.56 -6.72
C ASN A 62 -4.30 1.22 -7.10
N GLY A 63 -4.40 0.22 -6.24
CA GLY A 63 -3.92 -1.13 -6.53
C GLY A 63 -2.56 -1.50 -5.94
N ASP A 64 -2.00 -0.68 -5.06
CA ASP A 64 -0.73 -0.97 -4.38
C ASP A 64 -0.95 -2.02 -3.29
N THR A 65 -0.51 -3.24 -3.54
CA THR A 65 -0.70 -4.36 -2.60
C THR A 65 0.18 -4.27 -1.37
N ASP A 66 1.32 -3.63 -1.44
CA ASP A 66 2.16 -3.38 -0.25
C ASP A 66 1.46 -2.41 0.70
N ALA A 67 0.80 -1.38 0.15
CA ALA A 67 -0.01 -0.46 0.93
C ALA A 67 -1.20 -1.17 1.58
N MET A 68 -1.87 -2.07 0.85
CA MET A 68 -2.97 -2.89 1.40
C MET A 68 -2.49 -3.73 2.58
N LEU A 69 -1.34 -4.38 2.44
CA LEU A 69 -0.76 -5.22 3.49
C LEU A 69 -0.45 -4.38 4.74
N GLN A 70 0.18 -3.24 4.57
CA GLN A 70 0.53 -2.36 5.68
C GLN A 70 -0.73 -1.84 6.39
N LEU A 71 -1.78 -1.51 5.65
CA LEU A 71 -3.07 -1.12 6.24
C LEU A 71 -3.68 -2.25 7.08
N ILE A 72 -3.66 -3.47 6.57
CA ILE A 72 -4.19 -4.63 7.29
C ILE A 72 -3.43 -4.84 8.60
N GLU A 73 -2.11 -4.79 8.56
CA GLU A 73 -1.27 -5.13 9.71
C GLU A 73 -1.17 -4.01 10.74
N GLU A 74 -1.16 -2.75 10.31
CA GLU A 74 -0.81 -1.64 11.21
C GLU A 74 -1.95 -0.67 11.48
N TYR A 75 -2.83 -0.42 10.51
CA TYR A 75 -3.81 0.67 10.64
C TYR A 75 -5.26 0.22 10.67
N ASP A 76 -5.61 -0.81 9.91
CA ASP A 76 -7.00 -1.26 9.77
C ASP A 76 -7.28 -2.57 10.50
N HIS A 77 -6.36 -3.08 11.29
CA HIS A 77 -6.48 -4.38 11.96
C HIS A 77 -7.69 -4.47 12.91
N GLY A 78 -8.21 -3.36 13.38
CA GLY A 78 -9.43 -3.31 14.18
C GLY A 78 -10.73 -3.34 13.39
N ASP A 79 -10.66 -3.26 12.06
CA ASP A 79 -11.82 -3.28 11.16
C ASP A 79 -11.71 -4.46 10.21
N LEU A 80 -12.28 -5.59 10.63
CA LEU A 80 -12.16 -6.86 9.90
C LEU A 80 -12.76 -6.78 8.50
N GLN A 81 -13.90 -6.09 8.34
CA GLN A 81 -14.53 -5.93 7.04
C GLN A 81 -13.63 -5.15 6.07
N ARG A 82 -12.97 -4.10 6.57
CA ARG A 82 -12.03 -3.32 5.76
C ARG A 82 -10.79 -4.14 5.38
N CYS A 83 -10.26 -4.93 6.31
CA CYS A 83 -9.14 -5.83 6.02
C CYS A 83 -9.50 -6.83 4.92
N TRP A 84 -10.68 -7.42 4.97
CA TRP A 84 -11.14 -8.33 3.92
C TRP A 84 -11.35 -7.62 2.59
N THR A 85 -11.79 -6.37 2.61
CA THR A 85 -11.87 -5.56 1.39
C THR A 85 -10.50 -5.46 0.71
N TRP A 86 -9.46 -5.19 1.48
CA TRP A 86 -8.09 -5.15 0.93
C TRP A 86 -7.64 -6.51 0.41
N VAL A 87 -7.92 -7.59 1.12
CA VAL A 87 -7.58 -8.95 0.65
C VAL A 87 -8.28 -9.25 -0.67
N TYR A 88 -9.57 -8.99 -0.77
CA TYR A 88 -10.32 -9.23 -2.01
C TYR A 88 -9.82 -8.35 -3.16
N LEU A 89 -9.50 -7.09 -2.89
CA LEU A 89 -8.92 -6.22 -3.92
C LEU A 89 -7.55 -6.74 -4.36
N SER A 90 -6.73 -7.22 -3.45
CA SER A 90 -5.43 -7.79 -3.78
C SER A 90 -5.56 -8.99 -4.73
N GLN A 91 -6.56 -9.83 -4.51
CA GLN A 91 -6.85 -10.96 -5.39
C GLN A 91 -7.21 -10.50 -6.80
N LEU A 92 -8.02 -9.44 -6.90
CA LEU A 92 -8.47 -8.90 -8.19
C LEU A 92 -7.31 -8.27 -8.98
N VAL A 93 -6.36 -7.65 -8.30
CA VAL A 93 -5.19 -7.05 -8.97
C VAL A 93 -4.05 -8.05 -9.22
N GLY A 94 -4.23 -9.31 -8.81
CA GLY A 94 -3.30 -10.39 -9.15
C GLY A 94 -2.30 -10.78 -8.08
N THR A 95 -2.39 -10.23 -6.89
CA THR A 95 -1.52 -10.59 -5.76
C THR A 95 -2.38 -10.92 -4.54
N ASP A 96 -2.60 -12.20 -4.27
CA ASP A 96 -3.45 -12.63 -3.17
C ASP A 96 -2.70 -12.53 -1.84
N LEU A 97 -3.05 -11.54 -1.02
CA LEU A 97 -2.42 -11.32 0.28
C LEU A 97 -2.72 -12.42 1.30
N SER A 98 -3.74 -13.25 1.08
CA SER A 98 -4.07 -14.36 1.97
C SER A 98 -3.15 -15.57 1.74
N GLN A 99 -2.36 -15.58 0.68
CA GLN A 99 -1.45 -16.67 0.34
C GLN A 99 -0.03 -16.34 0.78
N ASP A 100 0.71 -17.39 1.13
CA ASP A 100 2.14 -17.26 1.40
C ASP A 100 2.88 -16.89 0.12
N ALA A 101 3.87 -16.02 0.26
CA ALA A 101 4.70 -15.57 -0.86
C ALA A 101 6.17 -15.71 -0.45
N HIS A 102 6.68 -16.93 -0.46
CA HIS A 102 8.08 -17.24 -0.15
C HIS A 102 8.85 -17.56 -1.42
N TYR A 103 10.10 -17.12 -1.46
CA TYR A 103 10.99 -17.39 -2.58
C TYR A 103 12.42 -17.58 -2.09
N ALA A 104 13.22 -18.31 -2.90
CA ALA A 104 14.61 -18.58 -2.57
C ALA A 104 15.50 -17.40 -2.95
N ILE A 105 16.42 -17.06 -2.08
CA ILE A 105 17.42 -16.02 -2.33
C ILE A 105 18.81 -16.49 -1.95
N ASN A 106 19.84 -15.82 -2.50
CA ASN A 106 21.22 -15.96 -2.07
C ASN A 106 21.47 -15.15 -0.78
N GLU A 107 22.65 -15.34 -0.19
CA GLU A 107 23.04 -14.61 1.02
C GLU A 107 22.98 -13.09 0.85
N ASP A 108 23.25 -12.58 -0.34
CA ASP A 108 23.23 -11.15 -0.65
C ASP A 108 21.82 -10.61 -0.99
N GLY A 109 20.80 -11.47 -0.95
CA GLY A 109 19.41 -11.09 -1.27
C GLY A 109 19.06 -11.19 -2.75
N SER A 110 19.99 -11.58 -3.62
CA SER A 110 19.70 -11.78 -5.05
C SER A 110 18.92 -13.07 -5.27
N ASP A 111 18.29 -13.20 -6.44
CA ASP A 111 17.53 -14.39 -6.80
C ASP A 111 18.44 -15.63 -6.78
N TYR A 112 17.94 -16.71 -6.17
CA TYR A 112 18.70 -17.94 -6.05
C TYR A 112 18.84 -18.63 -7.41
N ASP A 113 20.07 -19.08 -7.71
CA ASP A 113 20.40 -19.80 -8.92
C ASP A 113 20.96 -21.17 -8.57
N ASP A 114 20.21 -22.22 -8.88
CA ASP A 114 20.60 -23.61 -8.63
C ASP A 114 21.89 -24.01 -9.35
N ASP A 115 22.16 -23.42 -10.50
CA ASP A 115 23.34 -23.75 -11.30
C ASP A 115 24.63 -23.27 -10.65
N VAL A 116 24.54 -22.19 -9.88
CA VAL A 116 25.69 -21.64 -9.13
C VAL A 116 25.93 -22.37 -7.83
N GLY A 117 24.87 -22.86 -7.20
CA GLY A 117 24.91 -23.52 -5.91
C GLY A 117 25.12 -22.54 -4.76
N GLY A 118 25.41 -23.10 -3.58
CA GLY A 118 25.62 -22.33 -2.36
C GLY A 118 24.46 -22.40 -1.40
N PRO A 119 24.54 -21.69 -0.24
CA PRO A 119 23.46 -21.71 0.74
C PRO A 119 22.20 -21.06 0.21
N LEU A 120 21.06 -21.70 0.48
CA LEU A 120 19.74 -21.22 0.10
C LEU A 120 19.07 -20.58 1.33
N TYR A 121 18.57 -19.37 1.14
CA TYR A 121 17.79 -18.65 2.15
C TYR A 121 16.38 -18.44 1.60
N VAL A 122 15.42 -18.26 2.49
CA VAL A 122 14.02 -18.03 2.13
C VAL A 122 13.64 -16.61 2.53
N ALA A 123 13.17 -15.85 1.55
CA ALA A 123 12.58 -14.52 1.76
C ALA A 123 11.09 -14.56 1.45
N GLY A 124 10.40 -13.46 1.72
CA GLY A 124 8.97 -13.33 1.47
C GLY A 124 8.18 -13.20 2.76
N ARG A 125 6.91 -13.53 2.67
CA ARG A 125 5.96 -13.37 3.79
C ARG A 125 4.97 -14.50 3.86
N ASP A 126 4.42 -14.72 5.03
CA ASP A 126 3.23 -15.55 5.21
C ASP A 126 1.99 -14.79 4.74
N GLY A 127 0.98 -15.51 4.30
CA GLY A 127 -0.33 -14.93 4.00
C GLY A 127 -0.96 -14.33 5.25
N VAL A 128 -1.76 -13.28 5.07
CA VAL A 128 -2.50 -12.71 6.19
C VAL A 128 -3.56 -13.72 6.66
N ASP A 129 -3.68 -13.85 7.97
CA ASP A 129 -4.64 -14.76 8.60
C ASP A 129 -5.71 -13.91 9.29
N LEU A 130 -6.88 -13.83 8.65
CA LEU A 130 -8.00 -13.04 9.14
C LEU A 130 -9.16 -13.96 9.55
N ALA A 131 -9.84 -13.61 10.64
CA ALA A 131 -11.06 -14.28 11.03
C ALA A 131 -12.12 -14.14 9.93
N PRO A 132 -12.97 -15.15 9.71
CA PRO A 132 -14.02 -15.07 8.68
C PRO A 132 -15.08 -14.03 9.04
N LEU A 133 -15.62 -13.38 7.99
CA LEU A 133 -16.73 -12.46 8.13
C LEU A 133 -18.07 -13.20 8.15
N ALA A 134 -19.08 -12.60 8.78
CA ALA A 134 -20.46 -13.03 8.58
C ALA A 134 -20.83 -12.85 7.07
N PRO A 135 -21.74 -13.70 6.53
CA PRO A 135 -22.04 -13.69 5.09
C PRO A 135 -22.44 -12.33 4.53
N GLY A 136 -23.22 -11.54 5.27
CA GLY A 136 -23.63 -10.21 4.84
C GLY A 136 -22.46 -9.24 4.76
N GLN A 137 -21.57 -9.27 5.74
CA GLN A 137 -20.36 -8.43 5.76
C GLN A 137 -19.38 -8.85 4.69
N ASP A 138 -19.26 -10.16 4.45
CA ASP A 138 -18.40 -10.69 3.40
C ASP A 138 -18.85 -10.22 2.01
N ALA A 139 -20.15 -10.23 1.74
CA ALA A 139 -20.70 -9.73 0.49
C ALA A 139 -20.41 -8.24 0.29
N ILE A 140 -20.52 -7.44 1.37
CA ILE A 140 -20.20 -6.01 1.32
C ILE A 140 -18.71 -5.79 1.03
N ALA A 141 -17.83 -6.54 1.66
CA ALA A 141 -16.38 -6.44 1.43
C ALA A 141 -16.03 -6.78 -0.02
N LYS A 142 -16.60 -7.85 -0.57
CA LYS A 142 -16.40 -8.24 -1.97
C LYS A 142 -16.90 -7.16 -2.94
N LEU A 143 -18.07 -6.60 -2.67
CA LEU A 143 -18.63 -5.53 -3.50
C LEU A 143 -17.75 -4.28 -3.47
N ALA A 144 -17.28 -3.90 -2.28
CA ALA A 144 -16.39 -2.75 -2.14
C ALA A 144 -15.10 -2.95 -2.93
N ALA A 145 -14.50 -4.15 -2.85
CA ALA A 145 -13.30 -4.49 -3.61
C ALA A 145 -13.53 -4.39 -5.12
N HIS A 146 -14.63 -4.91 -5.61
CA HIS A 146 -14.98 -4.83 -7.04
C HIS A 146 -15.15 -3.39 -7.51
N ARG A 147 -15.75 -2.54 -6.70
CA ARG A 147 -15.92 -1.11 -7.04
C ARG A 147 -14.57 -0.42 -7.16
N LEU A 148 -13.66 -0.68 -6.23
CA LEU A 148 -12.30 -0.14 -6.27
C LEU A 148 -11.55 -0.67 -7.49
N PHE A 149 -11.67 -1.94 -7.77
CA PHE A 149 -11.03 -2.55 -8.93
C PHE A 149 -11.49 -1.93 -10.26
N LYS A 150 -12.77 -1.66 -10.38
CA LYS A 150 -13.31 -0.96 -11.57
C LYS A 150 -12.72 0.43 -11.71
N GLN A 151 -12.53 1.16 -10.63
CA GLN A 151 -11.88 2.47 -10.65
C GLN A 151 -10.44 2.36 -11.11
N ILE A 152 -9.71 1.35 -10.64
CA ILE A 152 -8.33 1.09 -11.06
C ILE A 152 -8.28 0.84 -12.57
N GLU A 153 -9.16 0.00 -13.09
CA GLU A 153 -9.22 -0.29 -14.52
C GLU A 153 -9.50 0.96 -15.36
N GLN A 154 -10.36 1.85 -14.88
CA GLN A 154 -10.69 3.10 -15.56
C GLN A 154 -9.49 4.06 -15.57
N ASN A 155 -8.71 4.10 -14.51
CA ASN A 155 -7.58 5.01 -14.37
C ASN A 155 -6.37 4.62 -15.23
N VAL A 156 -6.30 3.35 -15.65
CA VAL A 156 -5.23 2.84 -16.53
C VAL A 156 -5.45 3.23 -17.99
N ARG A 157 -6.64 3.66 -18.34
CA ARG A 157 -6.98 4.10 -19.70
C ARG A 157 -6.72 5.62 -19.84
#